data_8adac159ecd8362a3aa42856c5f31f22
#
_entry.id   8adac159ecd8362a3aa42856c5f31f22
#
_cell.length_a   1.000
_cell.length_b   1.000
_cell.length_c   1.000
_cell.angle_alpha   90.00
_cell.angle_beta   90.00
_cell.angle_gamma   90.00
#
_symmetry.space_group_name_H-M   'P 1'
#
loop_
_entity.id
_entity.type
_entity.pdbx_description
1 polymer ?
#
loop_
_entity_poly.entity_id
_entity_poly.type
_entity_poly.pdbx_seq_one_letter_code
_entity_poly.pdbx_strand_id
1 'polypeptide(L)'
;MLFRSYLMQSHEAYLKRAIELSVKSRESGNTPFAALLVDKDGNIIMEQMNNEITEHKCTGHAETQLVERASHAYSKEFLWDCTLYTTAEPCAMCSGAIYWGNIGHVVYAMTEKDLLSLTGADPQNPTFDLPCRDVFAKGQKAIEVTGPFPELAPAAAKVHEGYWNK
;
A
#
# COMPACT_ATOMS: atom_id res chain seq x y z
N MET A 1 2.72 20.30 -21.36
CA MET A 1 1.48 19.81 -20.73
C MET A 1 0.95 18.53 -21.35
N LEU A 2 0.92 18.42 -22.65
CA LEU A 2 0.46 17.20 -23.37
C LEU A 2 1.31 15.96 -23.04
N PHE A 3 2.63 16.13 -22.80
CA PHE A 3 3.52 15.00 -22.46
C PHE A 3 3.25 14.36 -21.12
N ARG A 4 2.74 15.10 -20.13
CA ARG A 4 2.39 14.54 -18.83
C ARG A 4 1.25 13.53 -18.90
N SER A 5 0.25 13.79 -19.74
CA SER A 5 -0.90 12.88 -19.88
C SER A 5 -0.55 11.53 -20.50
N TYR A 6 0.54 11.44 -21.28
CA TYR A 6 1.00 10.18 -21.87
C TYR A 6 1.82 9.34 -20.89
N LEU A 7 2.45 9.96 -19.86
CA LEU A 7 3.25 9.25 -18.85
C LEU A 7 2.42 8.82 -17.64
N MET A 8 1.33 9.57 -17.34
CA MET A 8 0.43 9.23 -16.24
C MET A 8 -0.48 8.07 -16.62
N GLN A 9 -0.42 7.00 -15.86
CA GLN A 9 -1.37 5.90 -15.95
C GLN A 9 -2.59 6.19 -15.06
N SER A 10 -3.67 5.41 -15.24
CA SER A 10 -4.83 5.47 -14.35
C SER A 10 -4.48 4.86 -12.99
N HIS A 11 -5.25 5.22 -11.97
CA HIS A 11 -5.11 4.57 -10.66
C HIS A 11 -5.24 3.05 -10.75
N GLU A 12 -6.16 2.57 -11.59
CA GLU A 12 -6.39 1.14 -11.81
C GLU A 12 -5.15 0.45 -12.37
N ALA A 13 -4.44 1.08 -13.29
CA ALA A 13 -3.23 0.49 -13.88
C ALA A 13 -2.12 0.32 -12.84
N TYR A 14 -1.91 1.32 -11.98
CA TYR A 14 -0.94 1.23 -10.90
C TYR A 14 -1.36 0.19 -9.85
N LEU A 15 -2.64 0.14 -9.50
CA LEU A 15 -3.14 -0.87 -8.56
C LEU A 15 -3.01 -2.29 -9.12
N LYS A 16 -3.24 -2.49 -10.42
CA LYS A 16 -3.00 -3.79 -11.06
C LYS A 16 -1.54 -4.22 -10.94
N ARG A 17 -0.62 -3.27 -11.10
CA ARG A 17 0.81 -3.55 -10.88
C ARG A 17 1.09 -3.96 -9.43
N ALA A 18 0.51 -3.26 -8.47
CA ALA A 18 0.64 -3.60 -7.05
C ALA A 18 0.09 -5.01 -6.77
N ILE A 19 -1.04 -5.38 -7.37
CA ILE A 19 -1.64 -6.71 -7.23
C ILE A 19 -0.69 -7.80 -7.80
N GLU A 20 -0.08 -7.56 -8.96
CA GLU A 20 0.94 -8.49 -9.51
C GLU A 20 2.09 -8.70 -8.53
N LEU A 21 2.57 -7.61 -7.90
CA LEU A 21 3.62 -7.68 -6.89
C LEU A 21 3.18 -8.44 -5.64
N SER A 22 1.91 -8.33 -5.25
CA SER A 22 1.37 -9.06 -4.09
C SER A 22 1.37 -10.58 -4.33
N VAL A 23 1.14 -11.02 -5.57
CA VAL A 23 1.28 -12.43 -5.96
C VAL A 23 2.74 -12.88 -5.80
N LYS A 24 3.68 -12.08 -6.27
CA LYS A 24 5.12 -12.37 -6.13
C LYS A 24 5.55 -12.39 -4.66
N SER A 25 4.98 -11.53 -3.83
CA SER A 25 5.24 -11.51 -2.39
C SER A 25 4.89 -12.86 -1.76
N ARG A 26 3.69 -13.37 -2.05
CA ARG A 26 3.25 -14.69 -1.58
C ARG A 26 4.16 -15.81 -2.09
N GLU A 27 4.52 -15.77 -3.36
CA GLU A 27 5.41 -16.77 -3.96
C GLU A 27 6.81 -16.76 -3.33
N SER A 28 7.25 -15.60 -2.84
CA SER A 28 8.56 -15.46 -2.18
C SER A 28 8.58 -15.92 -0.73
N GLY A 29 7.44 -16.33 -0.16
CA GLY A 29 7.33 -16.79 1.22
C GLY A 29 6.86 -15.72 2.21
N ASN A 30 6.38 -14.57 1.72
CA ASN A 30 5.86 -13.50 2.56
C ASN A 30 4.33 -13.39 2.43
N THR A 31 3.72 -12.55 3.26
CA THR A 31 2.29 -12.29 3.17
C THR A 31 1.95 -11.58 1.86
N PRO A 32 0.71 -11.76 1.33
CA PRO A 32 0.36 -11.32 -0.02
C PRO A 32 0.03 -9.82 -0.08
N PHE A 33 1.01 -8.98 0.22
CA PHE A 33 0.88 -7.53 0.20
C PHE A 33 2.02 -6.88 -0.57
N ALA A 34 1.70 -5.81 -1.29
CA ALA A 34 2.67 -5.03 -2.03
C ALA A 34 2.21 -3.59 -2.21
N ALA A 35 3.18 -2.72 -2.44
CA ALA A 35 2.94 -1.31 -2.68
C ALA A 35 3.94 -0.77 -3.70
N LEU A 36 3.59 0.35 -4.32
CA LEU A 36 4.51 1.08 -5.19
C LEU A 36 4.35 2.59 -4.99
N LEU A 37 5.39 3.32 -5.35
CA LEU A 37 5.43 4.77 -5.23
C LEU A 37 5.55 5.37 -6.64
N VAL A 38 4.69 6.33 -6.92
CA VAL A 38 4.62 7.02 -8.21
C VAL A 38 4.89 8.51 -7.97
N ASP A 39 5.79 9.10 -8.76
CA ASP A 39 6.10 10.52 -8.66
C ASP A 39 5.01 11.38 -9.34
N LYS A 40 5.15 12.71 -9.23
CA LYS A 40 4.20 13.67 -9.80
C LYS A 40 4.06 13.57 -11.32
N ASP A 41 5.04 13.00 -12.01
CA ASP A 41 5.05 12.85 -13.46
C ASP A 41 4.54 11.49 -13.94
N GLY A 42 4.12 10.61 -13.01
CA GLY A 42 3.54 9.31 -13.32
C GLY A 42 4.55 8.18 -13.40
N ASN A 43 5.80 8.42 -13.02
CA ASN A 43 6.83 7.39 -13.02
C ASN A 43 6.73 6.53 -11.76
N ILE A 44 6.76 5.21 -11.93
CA ILE A 44 6.93 4.28 -10.81
C ILE A 44 8.39 4.35 -10.40
N ILE A 45 8.66 4.94 -9.24
CA ILE A 45 10.03 5.15 -8.75
C ILE A 45 10.45 4.13 -7.70
N MET A 46 9.51 3.35 -7.16
CA MET A 46 9.82 2.35 -6.16
C MET A 46 8.71 1.30 -6.11
N GLU A 47 9.11 0.04 -5.96
CA GLU A 47 8.19 -1.08 -5.73
C GLU A 47 8.65 -1.83 -4.49
N GLN A 48 7.70 -2.32 -3.68
CA GLN A 48 8.02 -3.03 -2.45
C GLN A 48 7.01 -4.12 -2.16
N MET A 49 7.51 -5.33 -1.94
CA MET A 49 6.73 -6.45 -1.40
C MET A 49 6.84 -6.49 0.12
N ASN A 50 5.89 -7.14 0.78
CA ASN A 50 6.01 -7.49 2.19
C ASN A 50 7.27 -8.37 2.38
N ASN A 51 7.99 -8.18 3.50
CA ASN A 51 9.19 -8.94 3.82
C ASN A 51 9.27 -9.34 5.30
N GLU A 52 8.14 -9.32 6.01
CA GLU A 52 8.11 -9.58 7.45
C GLU A 52 8.57 -11.00 7.82
N ILE A 53 8.25 -12.00 7.00
CA ILE A 53 8.58 -13.40 7.28
C ILE A 53 10.05 -13.68 6.93
N THR A 54 10.45 -13.37 5.70
CA THR A 54 11.80 -13.68 5.21
C THR A 54 12.89 -12.89 5.95
N GLU A 55 12.59 -11.69 6.39
CA GLU A 55 13.56 -10.83 7.12
C GLU A 55 13.31 -10.77 8.62
N HIS A 56 12.33 -11.52 9.13
CA HIS A 56 12.02 -11.62 10.57
C HIS A 56 11.82 -10.25 11.24
N LYS A 57 10.94 -9.42 10.68
CA LYS A 57 10.69 -8.10 11.24
C LYS A 57 9.20 -7.72 11.18
N CYS A 58 8.67 -7.28 12.33
CA CYS A 58 7.26 -6.89 12.44
C CYS A 58 6.92 -5.64 11.61
N THR A 59 7.90 -4.82 11.27
CA THR A 59 7.73 -3.63 10.42
C THR A 59 7.82 -3.95 8.92
N GLY A 60 7.93 -5.23 8.57
CA GLY A 60 8.09 -5.69 7.19
C GLY A 60 6.85 -5.59 6.31
N HIS A 61 5.92 -4.71 6.60
CA HIS A 61 4.80 -4.39 5.73
C HIS A 61 5.30 -3.62 4.50
N ALA A 62 4.71 -3.89 3.35
CA ALA A 62 5.16 -3.30 2.08
C ALA A 62 5.18 -1.77 2.14
N GLU A 63 4.13 -1.15 2.68
CA GLU A 63 4.03 0.31 2.75
C GLU A 63 5.08 0.91 3.69
N THR A 64 5.25 0.34 4.89
CA THR A 64 6.25 0.82 5.86
C THR A 64 7.66 0.71 5.31
N GLN A 65 8.00 -0.40 4.66
CA GLN A 65 9.31 -0.60 4.06
C GLN A 65 9.55 0.34 2.88
N LEU A 66 8.52 0.58 2.08
CA LEU A 66 8.59 1.53 0.98
C LEU A 66 8.84 2.95 1.50
N VAL A 67 8.12 3.38 2.52
CA VAL A 67 8.28 4.71 3.12
C VAL A 67 9.69 4.87 3.71
N GLU A 68 10.19 3.86 4.40
CA GLU A 68 11.55 3.89 4.96
C GLU A 68 12.59 4.14 3.86
N ARG A 69 12.53 3.37 2.78
CA ARG A 69 13.43 3.53 1.63
C ARG A 69 13.26 4.90 0.96
N ALA A 70 12.02 5.32 0.74
CA ALA A 70 11.71 6.56 0.06
C ALA A 70 12.15 7.78 0.88
N SER A 71 11.95 7.78 2.18
CA SER A 71 12.36 8.87 3.06
C SER A 71 13.88 9.04 3.11
N HIS A 72 14.61 7.95 2.90
CA HIS A 72 16.07 7.99 2.80
C HIS A 72 16.54 8.57 1.46
N ALA A 73 15.83 8.29 0.38
CA ALA A 73 16.23 8.60 -0.99
C ALA A 73 15.75 9.98 -1.50
N TYR A 74 14.63 10.49 -0.98
CA TYR A 74 13.96 11.68 -1.51
C TYR A 74 13.64 12.69 -0.42
N SER A 75 13.51 13.98 -0.81
CA SER A 75 13.11 15.06 0.12
C SER A 75 11.62 14.96 0.49
N LYS A 76 11.24 15.58 1.58
CA LYS A 76 9.84 15.66 2.01
C LYS A 76 8.97 16.40 0.99
N GLU A 77 9.50 17.44 0.36
CA GLU A 77 8.81 18.21 -0.68
C GLU A 77 8.53 17.34 -1.90
N PHE A 78 9.49 16.53 -2.32
CA PHE A 78 9.32 15.59 -3.41
C PHE A 78 8.25 14.54 -3.09
N LEU A 79 8.32 13.96 -1.89
CA LEU A 79 7.41 12.90 -1.46
C LEU A 79 5.98 13.39 -1.28
N TRP A 80 5.79 14.67 -0.93
CA TRP A 80 4.44 15.24 -0.81
C TRP A 80 3.66 15.18 -2.14
N ASP A 81 4.35 15.27 -3.25
CA ASP A 81 3.76 15.18 -4.59
C ASP A 81 3.69 13.74 -5.11
N CYS A 82 4.16 12.76 -4.35
CA CYS A 82 4.10 11.35 -4.73
C CYS A 82 2.79 10.69 -4.30
N THR A 83 2.44 9.61 -4.98
CA THR A 83 1.31 8.76 -4.65
C THR A 83 1.79 7.36 -4.30
N LEU A 84 1.37 6.85 -3.15
CA LEU A 84 1.60 5.47 -2.74
C LEU A 84 0.38 4.64 -3.13
N TYR A 85 0.60 3.62 -3.93
CA TYR A 85 -0.42 2.63 -4.33
C TYR A 85 -0.21 1.35 -3.54
N THR A 86 -1.27 0.83 -2.96
CA THR A 86 -1.21 -0.41 -2.17
C THR A 86 -2.43 -1.28 -2.42
N THR A 87 -2.26 -2.59 -2.35
CA THR A 87 -3.33 -3.55 -2.64
C THR A 87 -4.43 -3.52 -1.58
N ALA A 88 -4.05 -3.37 -0.32
CA ALA A 88 -4.99 -3.23 0.80
C ALA A 88 -4.76 -1.89 1.49
N GLU A 89 -5.83 -1.35 2.05
CA GLU A 89 -5.78 -0.10 2.82
C GLU A 89 -4.66 -0.17 3.87
N PRO A 90 -3.79 0.86 4.00
CA PRO A 90 -2.72 0.85 4.98
C PRO A 90 -3.24 0.67 6.40
N CYS A 91 -2.62 -0.24 7.17
CA CYS A 91 -2.92 -0.40 8.59
C CYS A 91 -2.46 0.83 9.39
N ALA A 92 -2.73 0.84 10.69
CA ALA A 92 -2.35 1.96 11.56
C ALA A 92 -0.84 2.24 11.54
N MET A 93 0.00 1.20 11.56
CA MET A 93 1.46 1.36 11.48
C MET A 93 1.89 1.98 10.15
N CYS A 94 1.38 1.47 9.04
CA CYS A 94 1.73 1.97 7.71
C CYS A 94 1.20 3.39 7.49
N SER A 95 -0.01 3.69 7.99
CA SER A 95 -0.56 5.05 7.94
C SER A 95 0.31 6.03 8.70
N GLY A 96 0.79 5.65 9.88
CA GLY A 96 1.74 6.45 10.63
C GLY A 96 3.05 6.67 9.86
N ALA A 97 3.59 5.62 9.24
CA ALA A 97 4.80 5.73 8.42
C ALA A 97 4.59 6.69 7.24
N ILE A 98 3.49 6.57 6.52
CA ILE A 98 3.12 7.46 5.41
C ILE A 98 3.05 8.92 5.87
N TYR A 99 2.42 9.16 7.02
CA TYR A 99 2.31 10.48 7.63
C TYR A 99 3.69 11.09 7.92
N TRP A 100 4.54 10.36 8.63
CA TRP A 100 5.88 10.84 8.99
C TRP A 100 6.81 10.92 7.79
N GLY A 101 6.64 10.03 6.80
CA GLY A 101 7.40 10.06 5.55
C GLY A 101 6.99 11.19 4.61
N ASN A 102 5.88 11.85 4.89
CA ASN A 102 5.37 12.98 4.10
C ASN A 102 4.92 12.62 2.68
N ILE A 103 4.34 11.44 2.51
CA ILE A 103 3.73 11.06 1.22
C ILE A 103 2.30 11.63 1.19
N GLY A 104 2.01 12.46 0.19
CA GLY A 104 0.80 13.28 0.18
C GLY A 104 -0.45 12.60 -0.35
N HIS A 105 -0.33 11.44 -1.01
CA HIS A 105 -1.49 10.75 -1.58
C HIS A 105 -1.36 9.24 -1.45
N VAL A 106 -2.45 8.61 -1.01
CA VAL A 106 -2.57 7.14 -0.87
C VAL A 106 -3.74 6.66 -1.71
N VAL A 107 -3.51 5.59 -2.48
CA VAL A 107 -4.54 4.93 -3.29
C VAL A 107 -4.52 3.44 -2.96
N TYR A 108 -5.68 2.86 -2.63
CA TYR A 108 -5.76 1.44 -2.30
C TYR A 108 -6.95 0.76 -2.99
N ALA A 109 -6.82 -0.55 -3.24
CA ALA A 109 -7.85 -1.32 -3.93
C ALA A 109 -8.92 -1.87 -2.96
N MET A 110 -8.51 -2.45 -1.85
CA MET A 110 -9.37 -3.17 -0.91
C MET A 110 -9.29 -2.53 0.47
N THR A 111 -10.44 -2.38 1.14
CA THR A 111 -10.47 -1.84 2.50
C THR A 111 -9.84 -2.80 3.52
N GLU A 112 -9.35 -2.26 4.62
CA GLU A 112 -8.87 -3.07 5.74
C GLU A 112 -10.00 -3.89 6.36
N LYS A 113 -11.22 -3.39 6.34
CA LYS A 113 -12.41 -4.13 6.80
C LYS A 113 -12.66 -5.37 5.95
N ASP A 114 -12.53 -5.26 4.63
CA ASP A 114 -12.64 -6.41 3.74
C ASP A 114 -11.49 -7.39 3.97
N LEU A 115 -10.29 -6.88 4.21
CA LEU A 115 -9.14 -7.71 4.57
C LEU A 115 -9.40 -8.47 5.87
N LEU A 116 -9.95 -7.82 6.89
CA LEU A 116 -10.30 -8.44 8.16
C LEU A 116 -11.24 -9.64 7.94
N SER A 117 -12.19 -9.53 7.01
CA SER A 117 -13.08 -10.64 6.65
C SER A 117 -12.32 -11.84 6.06
N LEU A 118 -11.20 -11.60 5.37
CA LEU A 118 -10.37 -12.66 4.78
C LEU A 118 -9.42 -13.29 5.80
N THR A 119 -8.81 -12.49 6.66
CA THR A 119 -7.84 -12.96 7.66
C THR A 119 -8.50 -13.59 8.88
N GLY A 120 -9.68 -13.09 9.25
CA GLY A 120 -10.42 -13.59 10.43
C GLY A 120 -9.56 -13.50 11.70
N ALA A 121 -9.46 -14.63 12.40
CA ALA A 121 -8.69 -14.74 13.63
C ALA A 121 -7.26 -15.26 13.43
N ASP A 122 -6.73 -15.21 12.21
CA ASP A 122 -5.36 -15.69 11.95
C ASP A 122 -4.35 -14.86 12.73
N PRO A 123 -3.57 -15.47 13.64
CA PRO A 123 -2.62 -14.73 14.47
C PRO A 123 -1.45 -14.16 13.66
N GLN A 124 -1.24 -14.61 12.42
CA GLN A 124 -0.19 -14.08 11.54
C GLN A 124 -0.54 -12.67 11.06
N ASN A 125 -1.82 -12.33 10.97
CA ASN A 125 -2.26 -11.00 10.58
C ASN A 125 -3.46 -10.56 11.42
N PRO A 126 -3.21 -10.13 12.67
CA PRO A 126 -4.27 -9.62 13.54
C PRO A 126 -4.72 -8.24 13.05
N THR A 127 -5.54 -8.25 12.02
CA THR A 127 -5.91 -7.06 11.25
C THR A 127 -6.60 -6.01 12.10
N PHE A 128 -6.12 -4.76 12.02
CA PHE A 128 -6.80 -3.62 12.63
C PHE A 128 -8.16 -3.37 11.98
N ASP A 129 -9.14 -2.98 12.76
CA ASP A 129 -10.39 -2.40 12.27
C ASP A 129 -10.31 -0.88 12.45
N LEU A 130 -9.39 -0.26 11.71
CA LEU A 130 -9.12 1.17 11.80
C LEU A 130 -8.81 1.74 10.40
N PRO A 131 -9.79 2.43 9.78
CA PRO A 131 -9.55 3.04 8.46
C PRO A 131 -8.41 4.05 8.47
N CYS A 132 -7.58 4.04 7.43
CA CYS A 132 -6.44 4.97 7.34
C CYS A 132 -6.88 6.44 7.37
N ARG A 133 -8.06 6.75 6.85
CA ARG A 133 -8.63 8.10 6.91
C ARG A 133 -8.80 8.59 8.35
N ASP A 134 -9.14 7.70 9.27
CA ASP A 134 -9.30 8.07 10.69
C ASP A 134 -7.95 8.41 11.32
N VAL A 135 -6.90 7.69 10.93
CA VAL A 135 -5.54 7.98 11.39
C VAL A 135 -5.10 9.36 10.89
N PHE A 136 -5.21 9.61 9.58
CA PHE A 136 -4.78 10.88 8.99
C PHE A 136 -5.60 12.08 9.50
N ALA A 137 -6.90 11.87 9.79
CA ALA A 137 -7.77 12.93 10.31
C ALA A 137 -7.32 13.47 11.67
N LYS A 138 -6.57 12.68 12.44
CA LYS A 138 -6.02 13.11 13.74
C LYS A 138 -4.68 13.82 13.62
N GLY A 139 -4.10 13.85 12.42
CA GLY A 139 -2.84 14.52 12.16
C GLY A 139 -3.02 15.97 11.71
N GLN A 140 -1.92 16.57 11.29
CA GLN A 140 -1.86 17.98 10.88
C GLN A 140 -1.56 18.15 9.39
N LYS A 141 -1.66 17.08 8.61
CA LYS A 141 -1.37 17.06 7.17
C LYS A 141 -2.61 16.65 6.40
N ALA A 142 -2.86 17.32 5.27
CA ALA A 142 -3.97 17.02 4.37
C ALA A 142 -3.58 15.91 3.38
N ILE A 143 -3.36 14.69 3.88
CA ILE A 143 -3.06 13.54 3.04
C ILE A 143 -4.33 13.12 2.31
N GLU A 144 -4.27 13.06 0.98
CA GLU A 144 -5.39 12.60 0.16
C GLU A 144 -5.46 11.08 0.15
N VAL A 145 -6.65 10.53 0.27
CA VAL A 145 -6.90 9.09 0.22
C VAL A 145 -7.95 8.81 -0.85
N THR A 146 -7.61 7.92 -1.77
CA THR A 146 -8.52 7.46 -2.83
C THR A 146 -8.67 5.94 -2.72
N GLY A 147 -9.88 5.48 -2.64
CA GLY A 147 -10.22 4.05 -2.51
C GLY A 147 -11.45 3.86 -1.63
N PRO A 148 -12.00 2.65 -1.58
CA PRO A 148 -11.58 1.48 -2.36
C PRO A 148 -11.94 1.57 -3.84
N PHE A 149 -11.45 0.58 -4.62
CA PHE A 149 -11.81 0.37 -6.02
C PHE A 149 -12.60 -0.94 -6.12
N PRO A 150 -13.94 -0.91 -6.07
CA PRO A 150 -14.75 -2.13 -6.05
C PRO A 150 -14.50 -3.08 -7.22
N GLU A 151 -14.16 -2.55 -8.38
CA GLU A 151 -13.85 -3.35 -9.57
C GLU A 151 -12.51 -4.10 -9.48
N LEU A 152 -11.59 -3.64 -8.63
CA LEU A 152 -10.29 -4.27 -8.41
C LEU A 152 -10.22 -5.04 -7.08
N ALA A 153 -11.12 -4.77 -6.15
CA ALA A 153 -11.13 -5.43 -4.86
C ALA A 153 -11.17 -6.97 -4.96
N PRO A 154 -11.94 -7.58 -5.88
CA PRO A 154 -11.91 -9.03 -6.06
C PRO A 154 -10.53 -9.55 -6.49
N ALA A 155 -9.83 -8.86 -7.37
CA ALA A 155 -8.48 -9.25 -7.81
C ALA A 155 -7.46 -9.12 -6.67
N ALA A 156 -7.57 -8.05 -5.87
CA ALA A 156 -6.73 -7.86 -4.69
C ALA A 156 -6.98 -8.93 -3.63
N ALA A 157 -8.23 -9.35 -3.46
CA ALA A 157 -8.62 -10.39 -2.51
C ALA A 157 -8.18 -11.78 -2.96
N LYS A 158 -8.17 -12.04 -4.26
CA LYS A 158 -7.88 -13.38 -4.82
C LYS A 158 -6.52 -13.91 -4.40
N VAL A 159 -5.51 -13.05 -4.27
CA VAL A 159 -4.17 -13.47 -3.86
C VAL A 159 -4.15 -14.03 -2.43
N HIS A 160 -5.16 -13.72 -1.62
CA HIS A 160 -5.29 -14.19 -0.24
C HIS A 160 -5.95 -15.58 -0.13
N GLU A 161 -6.55 -16.09 -1.22
CA GLU A 161 -7.23 -17.38 -1.20
C GLU A 161 -6.30 -18.51 -0.75
N GLY A 162 -6.73 -19.28 0.26
CA GLY A 162 -5.96 -20.40 0.79
C GLY A 162 -4.69 -20.01 1.54
N TYR A 163 -4.49 -18.74 1.84
CA TYR A 163 -3.30 -18.27 2.56
C TYR A 163 -3.52 -18.25 4.09
N TRP A 164 -4.63 -17.69 4.53
CA TRP A 164 -4.91 -17.49 5.95
C TRP A 164 -5.62 -18.69 6.60
N ASN A 165 -5.49 -18.81 7.92
CA ASN A 165 -6.20 -19.82 8.73
C ASN A 165 -5.88 -21.26 8.31
N LYS A 166 -4.62 -21.54 8.04
CA LYS A 166 -4.12 -22.88 7.73
C LYS A 166 -3.90 -23.71 8.99
#